data_f1fa5e7ef81e2ad625cd0d958c31a2aa
#
_entry.id   f1fa5e7ef81e2ad625cd0d958c31a2aa
#
_cell.length_a   1.000
_cell.length_b   1.000
_cell.length_c   1.000
_cell.angle_alpha   90.00
_cell.angle_beta   90.00
_cell.angle_gamma   90.00
#
_symmetry.space_group_name_H-M   'P 1'
#
loop_
_entity.id
_entity.type
_entity.pdbx_description
1 polymer ?
#
loop_
_entity_poly.entity_id
_entity_poly.type
_entity_poly.pdbx_seq_one_letter_code
_entity_poly.pdbx_strand_id
1 'polypeptide(L)'
;MNEPGVQVLKSGGVGVLLTDTLYGLVGSALNKKTVGRIYRIKGRNNKKPLIILISAIEDLKLFGIEHDGKTEKILKKFWPGPVSIIMPCAKKRFEYLHRGTQTLAFRLPAKKTLVKILKHTGPLVAPSANPEGLPPASTIQEAKKYFGDKVDFYGRGGVPKAKPSTIINITDNKVRIIRK
;
A
#
# COMPACT_ATOMS: atom_id res chain seq x y z
N MET A 1 -19.12 4.03 -9.12
CA MET A 1 -18.48 2.80 -9.67
C MET A 1 -18.86 1.65 -8.75
N ASN A 2 -19.81 0.83 -9.19
CA ASN A 2 -20.26 -0.35 -8.42
C ASN A 2 -19.37 -1.57 -8.75
N GLU A 3 -18.05 -1.46 -8.58
CA GLU A 3 -17.20 -2.63 -8.65
C GLU A 3 -17.30 -3.39 -7.31
N PRO A 4 -17.63 -4.69 -7.32
CA PRO A 4 -17.80 -5.47 -6.06
C PRO A 4 -16.62 -5.35 -5.12
N GLY A 5 -15.38 -5.31 -5.65
CA GLY A 5 -14.17 -5.15 -4.85
C GLY A 5 -14.07 -3.82 -4.11
N VAL A 6 -14.63 -2.72 -4.66
CA VAL A 6 -14.65 -1.41 -3.97
C VAL A 6 -15.54 -1.46 -2.73
N GLN A 7 -16.73 -2.07 -2.84
CA GLN A 7 -17.63 -2.22 -1.69
C GLN A 7 -17.01 -3.09 -0.60
N VAL A 8 -16.39 -4.21 -0.99
CA VAL A 8 -15.67 -5.09 -0.06
C VAL A 8 -14.58 -4.32 0.68
N LEU A 9 -13.76 -3.53 0.00
CA LEU A 9 -12.71 -2.73 0.64
C LEU A 9 -13.27 -1.65 1.58
N LYS A 10 -14.38 -1.00 1.21
CA LYS A 10 -15.07 -0.02 2.06
C LYS A 10 -15.62 -0.64 3.34
N SER A 11 -16.12 -1.86 3.29
CA SER A 11 -16.61 -2.61 4.46
C SER A 11 -15.49 -3.27 5.28
N GLY A 12 -14.22 -3.01 4.97
CA GLY A 12 -13.07 -3.53 5.72
C GLY A 12 -12.59 -4.91 5.27
N GLY A 13 -13.05 -5.38 4.11
CA GLY A 13 -12.58 -6.61 3.51
C GLY A 13 -11.15 -6.51 2.96
N VAL A 14 -10.62 -7.66 2.56
CA VAL A 14 -9.27 -7.84 2.02
C VAL A 14 -9.36 -8.48 0.64
N GLY A 15 -8.57 -8.01 -0.31
CA GLY A 15 -8.53 -8.60 -1.64
C GLY A 15 -7.16 -8.57 -2.29
N VAL A 16 -7.07 -9.10 -3.50
CA VAL A 16 -5.87 -9.05 -4.34
C VAL A 16 -6.15 -8.17 -5.56
N LEU A 17 -5.31 -7.16 -5.78
CA LEU A 17 -5.36 -6.26 -6.93
C LEU A 17 -4.02 -6.18 -7.64
N LEU A 18 -4.06 -6.09 -8.97
CA LEU A 18 -2.89 -5.70 -9.77
C LEU A 18 -2.66 -4.20 -9.62
N THR A 19 -1.59 -3.82 -8.93
CA THR A 19 -1.18 -2.43 -8.77
C THR A 19 -0.46 -1.91 -10.01
N ASP A 20 0.21 -0.79 -9.90
CA ASP A 20 1.11 -0.24 -10.92
C ASP A 20 2.50 -0.92 -10.94
N THR A 21 2.77 -1.79 -9.97
CA THR A 21 4.01 -2.57 -9.86
C THR A 21 3.72 -4.08 -9.89
N LEU A 22 3.27 -4.64 -8.79
CA LEU A 22 3.00 -6.06 -8.58
C LEU A 22 1.55 -6.28 -8.16
N TYR A 23 1.11 -7.54 -8.10
CA TYR A 23 -0.09 -7.88 -7.35
C TYR A 23 0.10 -7.54 -5.87
N GLY A 24 -0.86 -6.82 -5.31
CA GLY A 24 -0.90 -6.44 -3.91
C GLY A 24 -2.04 -7.11 -3.17
N LEU A 25 -1.78 -7.55 -1.95
CA LEU A 25 -2.81 -7.90 -0.98
C LEU A 25 -3.30 -6.59 -0.35
N VAL A 26 -4.55 -6.21 -0.62
CA VAL A 26 -5.05 -4.86 -0.31
C VAL A 26 -6.17 -4.87 0.71
N GLY A 27 -6.22 -3.82 1.52
CA GLY A 27 -7.29 -3.56 2.47
C GLY A 27 -7.15 -2.17 3.08
N SER A 28 -8.20 -1.66 3.73
CA SER A 28 -8.20 -0.30 4.28
C SER A 28 -7.05 -0.08 5.28
N ALA A 29 -6.21 0.93 5.01
CA ALA A 29 -5.12 1.34 5.89
C ALA A 29 -5.65 1.97 7.20
N LEU A 30 -6.85 2.51 7.18
CA LEU A 30 -7.47 3.18 8.33
C LEU A 30 -8.27 2.20 9.21
N ASN A 31 -8.34 0.92 8.85
CA ASN A 31 -9.01 -0.12 9.63
C ASN A 31 -7.98 -1.08 10.26
N LYS A 32 -7.78 -0.95 11.58
CA LYS A 32 -6.83 -1.77 12.35
C LYS A 32 -7.09 -3.27 12.23
N LYS A 33 -8.38 -3.70 12.19
CA LYS A 33 -8.76 -5.12 12.06
C LYS A 33 -8.35 -5.66 10.69
N THR A 34 -8.60 -4.90 9.63
CA THR A 34 -8.21 -5.23 8.24
C THR A 34 -6.69 -5.36 8.11
N VAL A 35 -5.93 -4.40 8.64
CA VAL A 35 -4.46 -4.46 8.63
C VAL A 35 -3.96 -5.70 9.38
N GLY A 36 -4.50 -5.99 10.57
CA GLY A 36 -4.16 -7.19 11.33
C GLY A 36 -4.48 -8.49 10.57
N ARG A 37 -5.62 -8.53 9.84
CA ARG A 37 -5.98 -9.67 8.97
C ARG A 37 -4.95 -9.87 7.86
N ILE A 38 -4.47 -8.79 7.21
CA ILE A 38 -3.44 -8.86 6.16
C ILE A 38 -2.14 -9.43 6.69
N TYR A 39 -1.68 -9.03 7.89
CA TYR A 39 -0.49 -9.61 8.51
C TYR A 39 -0.65 -11.12 8.72
N ARG A 40 -1.81 -11.57 9.24
CA ARG A 40 -2.10 -13.00 9.47
C ARG A 40 -2.14 -13.80 8.17
N ILE A 41 -2.88 -13.31 7.15
CA ILE A 41 -2.99 -13.97 5.84
C ILE A 41 -1.63 -14.14 5.18
N LYS A 42 -0.78 -13.10 5.29
CA LYS A 42 0.55 -13.08 4.69
C LYS A 42 1.59 -13.86 5.50
N GLY A 43 1.32 -14.19 6.77
CA GLY A 43 2.33 -14.72 7.70
C GLY A 43 3.48 -13.73 7.93
N ARG A 44 3.19 -12.40 7.82
CA ARG A 44 4.22 -11.37 7.82
C ARG A 44 4.73 -11.07 9.21
N ASN A 45 6.06 -10.92 9.32
CA ASN A 45 6.69 -10.44 10.54
C ASN A 45 6.08 -9.07 10.95
N ASN A 46 5.52 -9.03 12.15
CA ASN A 46 4.82 -7.85 12.68
C ASN A 46 5.70 -6.60 12.86
N LYS A 47 7.01 -6.72 12.83
CA LYS A 47 7.95 -5.59 12.90
C LYS A 47 8.22 -4.92 11.56
N LYS A 48 7.71 -5.49 10.45
CA LYS A 48 7.92 -4.95 9.08
C LYS A 48 6.69 -4.14 8.64
N PRO A 49 6.71 -2.78 8.62
CA PRO A 49 5.60 -1.95 8.15
C PRO A 49 5.15 -2.29 6.74
N LEU A 50 3.92 -1.90 6.40
CA LEU A 50 3.32 -2.07 5.08
C LEU A 50 3.39 -0.76 4.30
N ILE A 51 3.46 -0.86 2.96
CA ILE A 51 3.31 0.31 2.07
C ILE A 51 1.83 0.66 2.01
N ILE A 52 1.53 1.97 2.09
CA ILE A 52 0.19 2.55 2.01
C ILE A 52 0.06 3.24 0.66
N LEU A 53 -0.94 2.84 -0.12
CA LEU A 53 -1.32 3.54 -1.35
C LEU A 53 -2.28 4.67 -1.03
N ILE A 54 -2.02 5.83 -1.63
CA ILE A 54 -2.83 7.05 -1.51
C ILE A 54 -3.31 7.51 -2.88
N SER A 55 -4.39 8.27 -2.94
CA SER A 55 -4.97 8.80 -4.19
C SER A 55 -4.45 10.19 -4.55
N ALA A 56 -3.94 10.92 -3.56
CA ALA A 56 -3.41 12.26 -3.68
C ALA A 56 -2.41 12.56 -2.54
N ILE A 57 -1.58 13.59 -2.68
CA ILE A 57 -0.61 14.00 -1.63
C ILE A 57 -1.37 14.46 -0.37
N GLU A 58 -2.52 15.06 -0.54
CA GLU A 58 -3.40 15.55 0.53
C GLU A 58 -3.86 14.43 1.48
N ASP A 59 -3.90 13.18 1.00
CA ASP A 59 -4.26 12.02 1.83
C ASP A 59 -3.27 11.79 2.99
N LEU A 60 -2.04 12.34 2.93
CA LEU A 60 -1.07 12.31 4.03
C LEU A 60 -1.63 12.93 5.31
N LYS A 61 -2.51 13.94 5.18
CA LYS A 61 -3.18 14.58 6.32
C LYS A 61 -4.04 13.61 7.14
N LEU A 62 -4.60 12.57 6.51
CA LEU A 62 -5.36 11.52 7.21
C LEU A 62 -4.50 10.79 8.25
N PHE A 63 -3.19 10.71 8.02
CA PHE A 63 -2.20 10.13 8.93
C PHE A 63 -1.56 11.17 9.84
N GLY A 64 -2.01 12.44 9.70
CA GLY A 64 -1.48 13.57 10.45
C GLY A 64 -0.04 13.90 10.10
N ILE A 65 0.33 13.66 8.84
CA ILE A 65 1.59 14.05 8.26
C ILE A 65 1.38 15.39 7.55
N GLU A 66 2.04 16.39 8.07
CA GLU A 66 2.18 17.71 7.45
C GLU A 66 3.52 17.78 6.73
N HIS A 67 3.59 18.57 5.69
CA HIS A 67 4.80 18.77 4.91
C HIS A 67 4.89 20.22 4.44
N ASP A 68 6.11 20.71 4.33
CA ASP A 68 6.40 22.04 3.79
C ASP A 68 6.47 22.04 2.26
N GLY A 69 6.58 23.21 1.67
CA GLY A 69 6.68 23.35 0.22
C GLY A 69 7.96 22.72 -0.38
N LYS A 70 9.03 22.55 0.40
CA LYS A 70 10.24 21.86 -0.06
C LYS A 70 10.00 20.36 -0.16
N THR A 71 9.43 19.77 0.87
CA THR A 71 9.02 18.36 0.88
C THR A 71 8.02 18.10 -0.25
N GLU A 72 7.02 18.96 -0.44
CA GLU A 72 6.03 18.82 -1.51
C GLU A 72 6.68 18.79 -2.91
N LYS A 73 7.65 19.66 -3.16
CA LYS A 73 8.43 19.64 -4.41
C LYS A 73 9.17 18.31 -4.61
N ILE A 74 9.69 17.71 -3.53
CA ILE A 74 10.32 16.38 -3.60
C ILE A 74 9.28 15.32 -3.91
N LEU A 75 8.12 15.31 -3.22
CA LEU A 75 7.04 14.36 -3.47
C LEU A 75 6.60 14.39 -4.94
N LYS A 76 6.40 15.59 -5.51
CA LYS A 76 6.00 15.80 -6.91
C LYS A 76 7.03 15.33 -7.95
N LYS A 77 8.31 15.16 -7.58
CA LYS A 77 9.33 14.55 -8.46
C LYS A 77 9.16 13.04 -8.62
N PHE A 78 8.58 12.37 -7.62
CA PHE A 78 8.48 10.92 -7.58
C PHE A 78 7.05 10.41 -7.77
N TRP A 79 6.05 11.25 -7.50
CA TRP A 79 4.63 10.91 -7.55
C TRP A 79 3.85 11.74 -8.58
N PRO A 80 2.91 11.10 -9.29
CA PRO A 80 2.55 9.67 -9.25
C PRO A 80 3.63 8.79 -9.89
N GLY A 81 3.92 7.62 -9.26
CA GLY A 81 4.96 6.72 -9.77
C GLY A 81 5.28 5.51 -8.88
N PRO A 82 6.19 4.63 -9.33
CA PRO A 82 6.54 3.40 -8.64
C PRO A 82 7.55 3.62 -7.50
N VAL A 83 7.43 4.74 -6.78
CA VAL A 83 8.32 5.09 -5.66
C VAL A 83 7.52 5.16 -4.37
N SER A 84 7.93 4.38 -3.37
CA SER A 84 7.40 4.44 -2.02
C SER A 84 8.29 5.34 -1.16
N ILE A 85 7.69 6.30 -0.48
CA ILE A 85 8.41 7.30 0.32
C ILE A 85 8.11 7.07 1.79
N ILE A 86 9.15 6.88 2.59
CA ILE A 86 9.08 6.76 4.05
C ILE A 86 9.05 8.18 4.63
N MET A 87 8.07 8.42 5.49
CA MET A 87 7.87 9.70 6.18
C MET A 87 7.68 9.48 7.69
N PRO A 88 8.11 10.41 8.54
CA PRO A 88 7.90 10.33 9.99
C PRO A 88 6.41 10.29 10.34
N CYS A 89 6.03 9.40 11.26
CA CYS A 89 4.68 9.30 11.81
C CYS A 89 4.74 8.63 13.18
N ALA A 90 4.93 9.41 14.24
CA ALA A 90 5.01 8.92 15.62
C ALA A 90 3.65 8.82 16.33
N LYS A 91 2.51 9.07 15.62
CA LYS A 91 1.18 9.09 16.25
C LYS A 91 0.78 7.70 16.74
N LYS A 92 0.57 7.55 18.03
CA LYS A 92 0.21 6.28 18.72
C LYS A 92 -1.00 5.57 18.08
N ARG A 93 -2.00 6.32 17.59
CA ARG A 93 -3.17 5.75 16.92
C ARG A 93 -2.83 4.93 15.65
N PHE A 94 -1.63 5.14 15.04
CA PHE A 94 -1.14 4.42 13.88
C PHE A 94 -0.03 3.41 14.21
N GLU A 95 0.14 3.05 15.48
CA GLU A 95 1.12 2.04 15.90
C GLU A 95 0.90 0.70 15.18
N TYR A 96 -0.35 0.33 14.89
CA TYR A 96 -0.69 -0.86 14.12
C TYR A 96 -0.19 -0.82 12.66
N LEU A 97 0.18 0.36 12.13
CA LEU A 97 0.79 0.55 10.81
C LEU A 97 2.31 0.66 10.91
N HIS A 98 2.82 1.56 11.75
CA HIS A 98 4.27 1.82 11.84
C HIS A 98 5.03 0.79 12.69
N ARG A 99 4.34 -0.04 13.48
CA ARG A 99 4.94 -1.18 14.20
C ARG A 99 6.16 -0.81 15.05
N GLY A 100 6.14 0.37 15.67
CA GLY A 100 7.24 0.88 16.51
C GLY A 100 8.34 1.64 15.74
N THR A 101 8.34 1.61 14.40
CA THR A 101 9.36 2.35 13.61
C THR A 101 9.14 3.87 13.60
N GLN A 102 7.97 4.34 14.07
CA GLN A 102 7.55 5.74 14.02
C GLN A 102 7.60 6.37 12.61
N THR A 103 7.51 5.54 11.58
CA THR A 103 7.50 5.96 10.18
C THR A 103 6.46 5.17 9.40
N LEU A 104 5.91 5.78 8.36
CA LEU A 104 5.00 5.13 7.40
C LEU A 104 5.56 5.30 5.99
N ALA A 105 5.35 4.29 5.15
CA ALA A 105 5.75 4.32 3.74
C ALA A 105 4.51 4.51 2.86
N PHE A 106 4.49 5.57 2.05
CA PHE A 106 3.39 5.90 1.16
C PHE A 106 3.80 5.78 -0.31
N ARG A 107 2.82 5.51 -1.18
CA ARG A 107 2.97 5.60 -2.63
C ARG A 107 1.71 6.16 -3.27
N LEU A 108 1.88 7.14 -4.16
CA LEU A 108 0.84 7.61 -5.07
C LEU A 108 1.06 6.91 -6.42
N PRO A 109 0.24 5.90 -6.78
CA PRO A 109 0.45 5.12 -8.00
C PRO A 109 0.10 5.90 -9.26
N ALA A 110 0.79 5.63 -10.38
CA ALA A 110 0.49 6.24 -11.67
C ALA A 110 -0.71 5.60 -12.39
N LYS A 111 -1.14 4.39 -12.00
CA LYS A 111 -2.23 3.64 -12.64
C LYS A 111 -3.58 4.30 -12.35
N LYS A 112 -4.17 4.99 -13.34
CA LYS A 112 -5.41 5.76 -13.20
C LYS A 112 -6.58 4.95 -12.62
N THR A 113 -6.72 3.67 -12.99
CA THR A 113 -7.77 2.79 -12.44
C THR A 113 -7.58 2.53 -10.95
N LEU A 114 -6.34 2.35 -10.49
CA LEU A 114 -6.03 2.17 -9.08
C LEU A 114 -6.28 3.46 -8.28
N VAL A 115 -5.90 4.62 -8.83
CA VAL A 115 -6.21 5.93 -8.22
C VAL A 115 -7.72 6.13 -8.08
N LYS A 116 -8.53 5.73 -9.09
CA LYS A 116 -10.00 5.76 -8.97
C LYS A 116 -10.49 4.90 -7.81
N ILE A 117 -9.97 3.67 -7.65
CA ILE A 117 -10.32 2.80 -6.52
C ILE A 117 -9.98 3.52 -5.21
N LEU A 118 -8.76 4.03 -5.05
CA LEU A 118 -8.30 4.73 -3.85
C LEU A 118 -9.16 5.95 -3.49
N LYS A 119 -9.63 6.71 -4.49
CA LYS A 119 -10.57 7.83 -4.27
C LYS A 119 -11.91 7.39 -3.65
N HIS A 120 -12.34 6.16 -3.91
CA HIS A 120 -13.61 5.63 -3.40
C HIS A 120 -13.44 4.88 -2.07
N THR A 121 -12.29 4.21 -1.87
CA THR A 121 -12.03 3.37 -0.69
C THR A 121 -11.27 4.09 0.41
N GLY A 122 -10.62 5.21 0.09
CA GLY A 122 -9.55 5.78 0.90
C GLY A 122 -8.23 5.02 0.77
N PRO A 123 -7.22 5.37 1.59
CA PRO A 123 -5.91 4.74 1.57
C PRO A 123 -5.94 3.23 1.84
N LEU A 124 -5.15 2.46 1.09
CA LEU A 124 -5.04 1.01 1.23
C LEU A 124 -3.62 0.59 1.60
N VAL A 125 -3.45 -0.31 2.57
CA VAL A 125 -2.19 -1.06 2.67
C VAL A 125 -2.09 -2.01 1.48
N ALA A 126 -0.88 -2.18 0.93
CA ALA A 126 -0.68 -2.98 -0.28
C ALA A 126 0.71 -3.68 -0.29
N PRO A 127 0.99 -4.62 0.63
CA PRO A 127 2.13 -5.49 0.46
C PRO A 127 1.96 -6.38 -0.78
N SER A 128 3.07 -6.90 -1.31
CA SER A 128 3.03 -7.87 -2.41
C SER A 128 2.15 -9.09 -2.08
N ALA A 129 1.46 -9.61 -3.09
CA ALA A 129 0.55 -10.74 -2.95
C ALA A 129 1.31 -12.08 -2.95
N ASN A 130 1.91 -12.42 -1.80
CA ASN A 130 2.57 -13.67 -1.49
C ASN A 130 2.57 -13.92 0.02
N PRO A 131 2.59 -15.16 0.51
CA PRO A 131 3.04 -15.48 1.86
C PRO A 131 4.47 -14.98 2.08
N GLU A 132 4.86 -14.62 3.31
CA GLU A 132 6.24 -14.19 3.57
C GLU A 132 7.24 -15.31 3.22
N GLY A 133 8.33 -14.97 2.55
CA GLY A 133 9.33 -15.93 2.10
C GLY A 133 9.10 -16.50 0.69
N LEU A 134 7.89 -16.42 0.15
CA LEU A 134 7.61 -16.87 -1.21
C LEU A 134 7.70 -15.72 -2.23
N PRO A 135 7.90 -16.00 -3.54
CA PRO A 135 7.87 -15.00 -4.59
C PRO A 135 6.50 -14.29 -4.68
N PRO A 136 6.45 -12.99 -5.03
CA PRO A 136 5.19 -12.32 -5.34
C PRO A 136 4.45 -13.01 -6.49
N ALA A 137 3.13 -13.16 -6.36
CA ALA A 137 2.31 -13.70 -7.44
C ALA A 137 2.48 -12.86 -8.73
N SER A 138 2.74 -13.53 -9.84
CA SER A 138 2.85 -12.96 -11.19
C SER A 138 1.53 -13.01 -11.94
N THR A 139 0.58 -13.82 -11.48
CA THR A 139 -0.77 -13.97 -12.03
C THR A 139 -1.82 -14.01 -10.92
N ILE A 140 -3.08 -13.75 -11.29
CA ILE A 140 -4.20 -13.88 -10.35
C ILE A 140 -4.41 -15.34 -9.92
N GLN A 141 -4.08 -16.30 -10.78
CA GLN A 141 -4.15 -17.73 -10.50
C GLN A 141 -3.13 -18.13 -9.41
N GLU A 142 -1.91 -17.62 -9.49
CA GLU A 142 -0.91 -17.82 -8.42
C GLU A 142 -1.35 -17.20 -7.11
N ALA A 143 -1.92 -15.99 -7.16
CA ALA A 143 -2.47 -15.37 -5.95
C ALA A 143 -3.61 -16.22 -5.34
N LYS A 144 -4.47 -16.82 -6.18
CA LYS A 144 -5.50 -17.76 -5.72
C LYS A 144 -4.89 -19.01 -5.09
N LYS A 145 -3.82 -19.56 -5.65
CA LYS A 145 -3.10 -20.70 -5.02
C LYS A 145 -2.52 -20.34 -3.66
N TYR A 146 -2.03 -19.12 -3.47
CA TYR A 146 -1.49 -18.67 -2.19
C TYR A 146 -2.56 -18.41 -1.13
N PHE A 147 -3.68 -17.81 -1.50
CA PHE A 147 -4.60 -17.26 -0.52
C PHE A 147 -5.97 -17.95 -0.48
N GLY A 148 -6.41 -18.63 -1.56
CA GLY A 148 -7.71 -19.31 -1.61
C GLY A 148 -8.84 -18.41 -1.09
N ASP A 149 -9.62 -18.91 -0.15
CA ASP A 149 -10.75 -18.22 0.46
C ASP A 149 -10.37 -17.31 1.65
N LYS A 150 -9.07 -17.13 1.92
CA LYS A 150 -8.60 -16.24 3.00
C LYS A 150 -8.82 -14.77 2.68
N VAL A 151 -9.05 -14.40 1.41
CA VAL A 151 -9.38 -13.06 0.93
C VAL A 151 -10.78 -13.01 0.37
N ASP A 152 -11.40 -11.84 0.39
CA ASP A 152 -12.83 -11.68 0.07
C ASP A 152 -13.06 -11.46 -1.43
N PHE A 153 -12.02 -11.06 -2.18
CA PHE A 153 -12.11 -10.93 -3.64
C PHE A 153 -10.73 -10.98 -4.32
N TYR A 154 -10.78 -11.29 -5.60
CA TYR A 154 -9.67 -11.18 -6.52
C TYR A 154 -10.07 -10.23 -7.66
N GLY A 155 -9.28 -9.18 -7.87
CA GLY A 155 -9.49 -8.25 -8.97
C GLY A 155 -9.22 -8.87 -10.33
N ARG A 156 -9.48 -8.10 -11.39
CA ARG A 156 -9.19 -8.55 -12.75
C ARG A 156 -7.72 -8.88 -12.92
N GLY A 157 -7.45 -9.98 -13.62
CA GLY A 157 -6.11 -10.42 -13.93
C GLY A 157 -5.38 -9.46 -14.88
N GLY A 158 -4.12 -9.72 -15.11
CA GLY A 158 -3.21 -8.99 -15.97
C GLY A 158 -1.78 -9.40 -15.65
N VAL A 159 -0.83 -8.94 -16.46
CA VAL A 159 0.58 -9.23 -16.23
C VAL A 159 1.23 -8.02 -15.54
N PRO A 160 1.93 -8.20 -14.40
CA PRO A 160 2.74 -7.15 -13.81
C PRO A 160 3.82 -6.71 -14.81
N LYS A 161 3.89 -5.41 -15.10
CA LYS A 161 4.87 -4.86 -16.05
C LYS A 161 6.10 -4.27 -15.39
N ALA A 162 6.17 -4.28 -14.07
CA ALA A 162 7.18 -3.56 -13.32
C ALA A 162 7.79 -4.41 -12.19
N LYS A 163 8.97 -3.99 -11.76
CA LYS A 163 9.64 -4.47 -10.55
C LYS A 163 8.93 -3.94 -9.29
N PRO A 164 9.25 -4.45 -8.09
CA PRO A 164 8.83 -3.83 -6.84
C PRO A 164 9.16 -2.34 -6.82
N SER A 165 8.35 -1.53 -6.10
CA SER A 165 8.62 -0.09 -5.99
C SER A 165 10.00 0.18 -5.39
N THR A 166 10.67 1.20 -5.89
CA THR A 166 11.81 1.82 -5.20
C THR A 166 11.33 2.36 -3.85
N ILE A 167 12.12 2.19 -2.80
CA ILE A 167 11.82 2.76 -1.47
C ILE A 167 12.87 3.82 -1.17
N ILE A 168 12.41 5.03 -0.88
CA ILE A 168 13.24 6.14 -0.43
C ILE A 168 12.77 6.64 0.93
N ASN A 169 13.70 7.25 1.66
CA ASN A 169 13.41 8.00 2.88
C ASN A 169 13.69 9.48 2.61
N ILE A 170 12.82 10.34 3.14
CA ILE A 170 13.04 11.80 3.14
C ILE A 170 13.24 12.22 4.59
N THR A 171 14.44 12.67 4.89
CA THR A 171 14.82 13.26 6.20
C THR A 171 15.55 14.56 5.94
N ASP A 172 15.14 15.65 6.59
CA ASP A 172 15.73 16.99 6.44
C ASP A 172 15.83 17.44 4.97
N ASN A 173 14.79 17.20 4.19
CA ASN A 173 14.71 17.47 2.75
C ASN A 173 15.79 16.75 1.90
N LYS A 174 16.46 15.74 2.46
CA LYS A 174 17.41 14.88 1.74
C LYS A 174 16.76 13.53 1.39
N VAL A 175 17.03 13.06 0.17
CA VAL A 175 16.53 11.78 -0.33
C VAL A 175 17.59 10.71 -0.15
N ARG A 176 17.25 9.63 0.54
CA ARG A 176 18.09 8.44 0.68
C ARG A 176 17.36 7.22 0.10
N ILE A 177 18.01 6.50 -0.81
CA ILE A 177 17.47 5.25 -1.36
C ILE A 177 17.68 4.13 -0.34
N ILE A 178 16.60 3.45 0.01
CA ILE A 178 16.59 2.29 0.91
C ILE A 178 16.58 0.98 0.11
N ARG A 179 15.85 0.98 -1.01
CA ARG A 179 15.75 -0.17 -1.94
C ARG A 179 15.49 0.34 -3.36
N LYS A 180 16.21 -0.19 -4.35
CA LYS A 180 15.93 -0.04 -5.80
C LYS A 180 15.01 -1.13 -6.31
#